data_f12588c1edf577d0b92d9999ac7c4021
#
_entry.id   f12588c1edf577d0b92d9999ac7c4021
#
_cell.length_a   1.000
_cell.length_b   1.000
_cell.length_c   1.000
_cell.angle_alpha   90.00
_cell.angle_beta   90.00
_cell.angle_gamma   90.00
#
_symmetry.space_group_name_H-M   'P 1'
#
loop_
_entity.id
_entity.type
_entity.pdbx_description
1 polymer ?
#
loop_
_entity_poly.entity_id
_entity_poly.type
_entity_poly.pdbx_seq_one_letter_code
_entity_poly.pdbx_strand_id
1 'polypeptide(L)'
;MKKYTLLRTFMLFIAALILCGWFSIHTQAAITKGVKAPEQTVCFEPDTTSVLKNPLTGWVMYLGRAWDENFWQTQRYDAMPVNGGDSTVRVSDYAGTCYIRINWNMLESKEGKYVWNDPDSRIYKLLASVRERGMRLAFRINVDSRDQGQNTPLYVKEAGAKGFQDPNNSQIWSPYPDDAVFQQKYEKFLQAFAVAFDDPDKVDFIDAYGLGKWGEAHGVKYNDY
;
A
#
# COMPACT_ATOMS: atom_id res chain seq x y z
N MET A 1 24.68 -20.64 56.57
CA MET A 1 23.24 -20.72 56.23
C MET A 1 22.90 -20.29 54.79
N LYS A 2 23.70 -19.53 54.04
CA LYS A 2 23.35 -19.09 52.64
C LYS A 2 23.55 -20.15 51.54
N LYS A 3 24.36 -21.20 51.72
CA LYS A 3 24.60 -22.23 50.71
C LYS A 3 23.45 -23.22 50.50
N TYR A 4 22.65 -23.48 51.47
CA TYR A 4 21.54 -24.46 51.39
C TYR A 4 20.26 -23.87 50.73
N THR A 5 20.08 -22.56 50.80
CA THR A 5 18.96 -21.88 50.19
C THR A 5 19.07 -21.87 48.66
N LEU A 6 20.28 -21.66 48.14
CA LEU A 6 20.51 -21.65 46.69
C LEU A 6 20.31 -23.03 46.06
N LEU A 7 20.75 -24.09 46.75
CA LEU A 7 20.61 -25.46 46.29
C LEU A 7 19.12 -25.93 46.23
N ARG A 8 18.31 -25.51 47.24
CA ARG A 8 16.87 -25.80 47.27
C ARG A 8 16.10 -25.08 46.19
N THR A 9 16.46 -23.82 45.85
CA THR A 9 15.81 -23.06 44.77
C THR A 9 16.19 -23.66 43.40
N PHE A 10 17.42 -24.12 43.22
CA PHE A 10 17.85 -24.77 41.97
C PHE A 10 17.18 -26.15 41.77
N MET A 11 17.03 -26.93 42.83
CA MET A 11 16.30 -28.23 42.76
C MET A 11 14.81 -28.04 42.44
N LEU A 12 14.15 -27.00 42.99
CA LEU A 12 12.76 -26.68 42.67
C LEU A 12 12.55 -26.25 41.23
N PHE A 13 13.51 -25.51 40.64
CA PHE A 13 13.49 -25.12 39.22
C PHE A 13 13.66 -26.31 38.29
N ILE A 14 14.56 -27.25 38.58
CA ILE A 14 14.75 -28.47 37.80
C ILE A 14 13.49 -29.39 37.90
N ALA A 15 12.89 -29.51 39.07
CA ALA A 15 11.65 -30.27 39.23
C ALA A 15 10.48 -29.65 38.45
N ALA A 16 10.35 -28.34 38.41
CA ALA A 16 9.35 -27.62 37.64
C ALA A 16 9.55 -27.81 36.09
N LEU A 17 10.80 -27.78 35.61
CA LEU A 17 11.12 -28.00 34.20
C LEU A 17 10.85 -29.47 33.77
N ILE A 18 11.10 -30.45 34.63
CA ILE A 18 10.82 -31.86 34.33
C ILE A 18 9.30 -32.10 34.32
N LEU A 19 8.53 -31.46 35.22
CA LEU A 19 7.06 -31.55 35.22
C LEU A 19 6.44 -30.88 34.00
N CYS A 20 6.92 -29.72 33.57
CA CYS A 20 6.47 -29.07 32.35
C CYS A 20 6.82 -29.88 31.08
N GLY A 21 8.01 -30.50 31.02
CA GLY A 21 8.40 -31.39 29.93
C GLY A 21 7.54 -32.66 29.86
N TRP A 22 7.18 -33.23 31.00
CA TRP A 22 6.29 -34.40 31.04
C TRP A 22 4.84 -34.08 30.66
N PHE A 23 4.35 -32.91 31.04
CA PHE A 23 3.01 -32.46 30.63
C PHE A 23 2.93 -32.21 29.11
N SER A 24 3.98 -31.66 28.50
CA SER A 24 4.04 -31.45 27.03
C SER A 24 4.10 -32.77 26.25
N ILE A 25 4.81 -33.79 26.76
CA ILE A 25 4.91 -35.09 26.10
C ILE A 25 3.56 -35.89 26.23
N HIS A 26 2.84 -35.74 27.33
CA HIS A 26 1.57 -36.41 27.50
C HIS A 26 0.44 -35.77 26.70
N THR A 27 0.46 -34.45 26.49
CA THR A 27 -0.53 -33.78 25.64
C THR A 27 -0.31 -34.07 24.15
N GLN A 28 0.93 -34.23 23.69
CA GLN A 28 1.19 -34.65 22.30
C GLN A 28 0.79 -36.14 22.05
N ALA A 29 0.96 -37.03 23.02
CA ALA A 29 0.55 -38.41 22.86
C ALA A 29 -0.98 -38.61 22.87
N ALA A 30 -1.74 -37.68 23.48
CA ALA A 30 -3.21 -37.72 23.48
C ALA A 30 -3.83 -37.21 22.16
N ILE A 31 -3.11 -36.35 21.39
CA ILE A 31 -3.61 -35.81 20.13
C ILE A 31 -3.43 -36.80 18.97
N THR A 32 -2.56 -37.80 19.10
CA THR A 32 -2.26 -38.76 18.01
C THR A 32 -3.19 -40.01 18.00
N LYS A 33 -4.09 -40.16 18.90
CA LYS A 33 -5.16 -41.17 18.78
C LYS A 33 -6.33 -40.55 18.03
N GLY A 34 -6.24 -40.63 16.70
CA GLY A 34 -7.17 -40.11 15.75
C GLY A 34 -8.64 -40.45 16.01
N VAL A 35 -9.36 -39.45 16.46
CA VAL A 35 -10.76 -39.35 16.08
C VAL A 35 -10.71 -38.72 14.69
N LYS A 36 -10.88 -39.53 13.63
CA LYS A 36 -11.20 -38.97 12.30
C LYS A 36 -12.46 -38.15 12.50
N ALA A 37 -12.30 -36.80 12.39
CA ALA A 37 -13.48 -35.97 12.24
C ALA A 37 -14.31 -36.55 11.08
N PRO A 38 -15.63 -36.66 11.22
CA PRO A 38 -16.46 -37.15 10.14
C PRO A 38 -16.17 -36.28 8.92
N GLU A 39 -15.86 -36.91 7.80
CA GLU A 39 -15.63 -36.23 6.53
C GLU A 39 -16.94 -35.55 6.15
N GLN A 40 -16.95 -34.21 6.25
CA GLN A 40 -18.12 -33.42 5.88
C GLN A 40 -17.89 -32.90 4.47
N THR A 41 -18.60 -33.46 3.51
CA THR A 41 -18.65 -32.93 2.16
C THR A 41 -19.59 -31.74 2.18
N VAL A 42 -19.04 -30.55 1.93
CA VAL A 42 -19.82 -29.33 1.72
C VAL A 42 -19.91 -29.11 0.20
N CYS A 43 -21.12 -29.20 -0.33
CA CYS A 43 -21.40 -28.84 -1.70
C CYS A 43 -21.85 -27.38 -1.74
N PHE A 44 -21.22 -26.60 -2.59
CA PHE A 44 -21.62 -25.22 -2.86
C PHE A 44 -22.30 -25.19 -4.22
N GLU A 45 -23.49 -24.60 -4.26
CA GLU A 45 -24.11 -24.23 -5.54
C GLU A 45 -23.34 -23.02 -6.10
N PRO A 46 -22.91 -23.07 -7.38
CA PRO A 46 -22.20 -21.95 -7.97
C PRO A 46 -23.14 -20.76 -8.17
N ASP A 47 -22.78 -19.61 -7.61
CA ASP A 47 -23.44 -18.35 -7.95
C ASP A 47 -22.88 -17.84 -9.29
N THR A 48 -23.69 -17.93 -10.33
CA THR A 48 -23.33 -17.49 -11.68
C THR A 48 -23.88 -16.11 -12.03
N THR A 49 -24.55 -15.45 -11.09
CA THR A 49 -25.27 -14.18 -11.31
C THR A 49 -24.68 -13.00 -10.57
N SER A 50 -24.04 -13.22 -9.42
CA SER A 50 -23.48 -12.15 -8.61
C SER A 50 -22.07 -11.80 -9.04
N VAL A 51 -21.79 -10.50 -9.17
CA VAL A 51 -20.43 -10.00 -9.32
C VAL A 51 -19.81 -9.91 -7.93
N LEU A 52 -18.88 -10.81 -7.62
CA LEU A 52 -18.20 -10.82 -6.34
C LEU A 52 -17.08 -9.77 -6.33
N LYS A 53 -17.27 -8.75 -5.49
CA LYS A 53 -16.20 -7.79 -5.17
C LYS A 53 -15.47 -8.29 -3.94
N ASN A 54 -14.29 -8.84 -4.16
CA ASN A 54 -13.44 -9.29 -3.06
C ASN A 54 -12.37 -8.23 -2.79
N PRO A 55 -12.36 -7.60 -1.61
CA PRO A 55 -11.26 -6.72 -1.23
C PRO A 55 -9.95 -7.52 -1.26
N LEU A 56 -8.87 -6.93 -1.75
CA LEU A 56 -7.53 -7.50 -1.89
C LEU A 56 -7.35 -8.60 -2.96
N THR A 57 -8.42 -9.12 -3.58
CA THR A 57 -8.32 -10.18 -4.61
C THR A 57 -9.20 -9.95 -5.84
N GLY A 58 -9.88 -8.82 -5.92
CA GLY A 58 -10.74 -8.46 -7.05
C GLY A 58 -10.00 -7.73 -8.18
N TRP A 59 -10.77 -7.25 -9.14
CA TRP A 59 -10.25 -6.39 -10.19
C TRP A 59 -9.82 -5.04 -9.64
N VAL A 60 -8.66 -4.58 -10.07
CA VAL A 60 -8.11 -3.27 -9.76
C VAL A 60 -8.14 -2.42 -11.02
N MET A 61 -8.81 -1.28 -10.94
CA MET A 61 -8.80 -0.30 -12.02
C MET A 61 -7.54 0.56 -11.91
N TYR A 62 -6.71 0.57 -12.94
CA TYR A 62 -5.54 1.44 -13.01
C TYR A 62 -5.93 2.79 -13.61
N LEU A 63 -5.73 3.87 -12.85
CA LEU A 63 -6.13 5.21 -13.27
C LEU A 63 -5.31 5.76 -14.47
N GLY A 64 -4.08 5.31 -14.65
CA GLY A 64 -3.21 5.84 -15.69
C GLY A 64 -2.76 7.27 -15.42
N ARG A 65 -2.91 8.17 -16.43
CA ARG A 65 -2.49 9.57 -16.36
C ARG A 65 -3.65 10.56 -16.15
N ALA A 66 -4.87 10.09 -15.96
CA ALA A 66 -6.02 10.92 -15.71
C ALA A 66 -6.06 11.27 -14.21
N TRP A 67 -5.91 12.54 -13.85
CA TRP A 67 -5.83 13.00 -12.46
C TRP A 67 -6.88 14.06 -12.17
N ASP A 68 -8.09 13.83 -12.70
CA ASP A 68 -9.28 14.63 -12.39
C ASP A 68 -10.54 13.76 -12.42
N GLU A 69 -11.62 14.28 -11.89
CA GLU A 69 -12.91 13.58 -11.77
C GLU A 69 -13.58 13.30 -13.12
N ASN A 70 -13.16 13.98 -14.19
CA ASN A 70 -13.77 13.83 -15.52
C ASN A 70 -13.33 12.56 -16.25
N PHE A 71 -12.31 11.87 -15.74
CA PHE A 71 -11.81 10.67 -16.41
C PHE A 71 -12.86 9.57 -16.54
N TRP A 72 -13.84 9.52 -15.65
CA TRP A 72 -14.94 8.55 -15.72
C TRP A 72 -15.72 8.68 -17.03
N GLN A 73 -16.05 9.92 -17.42
CA GLN A 73 -16.72 10.23 -18.67
C GLN A 73 -15.78 10.10 -19.86
N THR A 74 -14.58 10.67 -19.76
CA THR A 74 -13.58 10.67 -20.83
C THR A 74 -13.16 9.25 -21.23
N GLN A 75 -13.02 8.36 -20.26
CA GLN A 75 -12.69 6.95 -20.49
C GLN A 75 -13.95 6.06 -20.67
N ARG A 76 -15.14 6.64 -20.53
CA ARG A 76 -16.42 5.93 -20.56
C ARG A 76 -16.55 4.83 -19.49
N TYR A 77 -15.91 4.99 -18.34
CA TYR A 77 -15.88 3.97 -17.29
C TYR A 77 -17.20 3.84 -16.53
N ASP A 78 -18.08 4.85 -16.60
CA ASP A 78 -19.45 4.77 -16.10
C ASP A 78 -20.42 4.12 -17.12
N ALA A 79 -20.00 3.91 -18.38
CA ALA A 79 -20.80 3.35 -19.45
C ALA A 79 -19.91 2.64 -20.48
N MET A 80 -19.14 1.65 -20.03
CA MET A 80 -18.24 0.89 -20.90
C MET A 80 -19.05 -0.08 -21.78
N PRO A 81 -18.92 -0.03 -23.10
CA PRO A 81 -19.62 -0.97 -24.00
C PRO A 81 -19.16 -2.42 -23.76
N VAL A 82 -20.11 -3.33 -23.77
CA VAL A 82 -19.85 -4.77 -23.64
C VAL A 82 -19.98 -5.42 -25.00
N ASN A 83 -18.95 -6.16 -25.43
CA ASN A 83 -18.91 -6.96 -26.65
C ASN A 83 -19.32 -6.21 -27.93
N GLY A 84 -19.11 -4.89 -27.98
CA GLY A 84 -19.46 -4.07 -29.14
C GLY A 84 -20.98 -3.89 -29.36
N GLY A 85 -21.82 -4.29 -28.40
CA GLY A 85 -23.26 -4.09 -28.41
C GLY A 85 -23.70 -2.78 -27.75
N ASP A 86 -25.05 -2.60 -27.68
CA ASP A 86 -25.65 -1.42 -27.05
C ASP A 86 -25.68 -1.47 -25.52
N SER A 87 -25.37 -2.63 -24.92
CA SER A 87 -25.30 -2.77 -23.47
C SER A 87 -24.03 -2.17 -22.92
N THR A 88 -24.15 -1.51 -21.76
CA THR A 88 -23.01 -0.91 -21.06
C THR A 88 -22.96 -1.38 -19.62
N VAL A 89 -21.75 -1.35 -19.05
CA VAL A 89 -21.50 -1.64 -17.63
C VAL A 89 -20.65 -0.52 -17.03
N ARG A 90 -20.71 -0.34 -15.72
CA ARG A 90 -19.78 0.52 -15.00
C ARG A 90 -18.57 -0.30 -14.57
N VAL A 91 -17.37 0.23 -14.77
CA VAL A 91 -16.13 -0.40 -14.28
C VAL A 91 -16.20 -0.63 -12.76
N SER A 92 -16.80 0.30 -12.03
CA SER A 92 -16.98 0.20 -10.58
C SER A 92 -17.92 -0.94 -10.15
N ASP A 93 -18.69 -1.55 -11.02
CA ASP A 93 -19.48 -2.73 -10.70
C ASP A 93 -18.62 -4.00 -10.58
N TYR A 94 -17.45 -4.00 -11.21
CA TYR A 94 -16.52 -5.14 -11.25
C TYR A 94 -15.23 -4.87 -10.46
N ALA A 95 -14.66 -3.67 -10.56
CA ALA A 95 -13.45 -3.29 -9.83
C ALA A 95 -13.80 -2.74 -8.45
N GLY A 96 -13.19 -3.32 -7.42
CA GLY A 96 -13.33 -2.87 -6.03
C GLY A 96 -12.33 -1.77 -5.63
N THR A 97 -11.26 -1.61 -6.41
CA THR A 97 -10.13 -0.73 -6.08
C THR A 97 -9.72 0.12 -7.27
N CYS A 98 -9.42 1.38 -7.01
CA CYS A 98 -8.78 2.29 -7.97
C CYS A 98 -7.32 2.50 -7.56
N TYR A 99 -6.39 2.04 -8.40
CA TYR A 99 -4.96 2.18 -8.19
C TYR A 99 -4.43 3.42 -8.87
N ILE A 100 -3.81 4.30 -8.06
CA ILE A 100 -3.34 5.64 -8.44
C ILE A 100 -1.82 5.69 -8.29
N ARG A 101 -1.12 5.82 -9.43
CA ARG A 101 0.32 6.10 -9.44
C ARG A 101 0.50 7.60 -9.66
N ILE A 102 0.99 8.29 -8.66
CA ILE A 102 1.04 9.76 -8.65
C ILE A 102 2.40 10.25 -8.13
N ASN A 103 2.84 11.38 -8.66
CA ASN A 103 4.09 12.00 -8.24
C ASN A 103 3.91 12.75 -6.90
N TRP A 104 4.88 12.66 -6.02
CA TRP A 104 4.86 13.41 -4.76
C TRP A 104 4.62 14.90 -4.97
N ASN A 105 5.29 15.52 -5.97
CA ASN A 105 5.10 16.92 -6.30
C ASN A 105 3.65 17.31 -6.63
N MET A 106 2.83 16.37 -7.11
CA MET A 106 1.41 16.60 -7.36
C MET A 106 0.57 16.57 -6.09
N LEU A 107 1.04 15.88 -5.06
CA LEU A 107 0.37 15.75 -3.77
C LEU A 107 0.77 16.87 -2.80
N GLU A 108 2.02 17.35 -2.90
CA GLU A 108 2.59 18.35 -2.04
C GLU A 108 3.57 19.24 -2.85
N SER A 109 3.09 20.18 -3.64
CA SER A 109 3.95 21.09 -4.40
C SER A 109 4.69 22.11 -3.54
N LYS A 110 4.14 22.41 -2.36
CA LYS A 110 4.72 23.29 -1.32
C LYS A 110 4.67 22.56 0.01
N GLU A 111 5.76 22.64 0.77
CA GLU A 111 5.89 21.93 2.04
C GLU A 111 4.70 22.16 2.98
N GLY A 112 4.08 21.08 3.43
CA GLY A 112 2.93 21.08 4.33
C GLY A 112 1.60 21.51 3.68
N LYS A 113 1.55 21.66 2.35
CA LYS A 113 0.32 21.98 1.61
C LYS A 113 -0.10 20.75 0.80
N TYR A 114 -1.00 19.98 1.36
CA TYR A 114 -1.45 18.71 0.81
C TYR A 114 -2.74 18.87 0.03
N VAL A 115 -2.74 18.45 -1.23
CA VAL A 115 -3.89 18.61 -2.15
C VAL A 115 -5.13 17.83 -1.70
N TRP A 116 -4.97 16.78 -0.91
CA TRP A 116 -6.10 16.02 -0.36
C TRP A 116 -6.86 16.75 0.76
N ASN A 117 -6.34 17.88 1.23
CA ASN A 117 -7.03 18.78 2.18
C ASN A 117 -7.71 19.97 1.49
N ASP A 118 -7.58 20.09 0.16
CA ASP A 118 -8.09 21.18 -0.63
C ASP A 118 -9.29 20.70 -1.49
N PRO A 119 -10.56 21.01 -1.13
CA PRO A 119 -11.73 20.58 -1.87
C PRO A 119 -11.78 21.09 -3.32
N ASP A 120 -11.08 22.16 -3.64
CA ASP A 120 -11.00 22.69 -5.00
C ASP A 120 -9.96 21.99 -5.86
N SER A 121 -9.07 21.24 -5.24
CA SER A 121 -8.04 20.46 -5.93
C SER A 121 -8.66 19.37 -6.81
N ARG A 122 -8.14 19.22 -8.03
CA ARG A 122 -8.53 18.12 -8.93
C ARG A 122 -8.28 16.75 -8.33
N ILE A 123 -7.20 16.60 -7.54
CA ILE A 123 -6.88 15.34 -6.87
C ILE A 123 -7.90 15.04 -5.78
N TYR A 124 -8.30 16.02 -4.97
CA TYR A 124 -9.35 15.83 -3.98
C TYR A 124 -10.65 15.34 -4.63
N LYS A 125 -11.10 16.01 -5.69
CA LYS A 125 -12.31 15.66 -6.44
C LYS A 125 -12.23 14.28 -7.06
N LEU A 126 -11.07 13.92 -7.61
CA LEU A 126 -10.79 12.57 -8.11
C LEU A 126 -10.95 11.52 -7.01
N LEU A 127 -10.31 11.72 -5.84
CA LEU A 127 -10.40 10.77 -4.73
C LEU A 127 -11.85 10.65 -4.22
N ALA A 128 -12.60 11.75 -4.17
CA ALA A 128 -14.00 11.75 -3.82
C ALA A 128 -14.81 10.93 -4.84
N SER A 129 -14.60 11.16 -6.14
CA SER A 129 -15.32 10.47 -7.22
C SER A 129 -15.13 8.95 -7.24
N VAL A 130 -13.95 8.48 -6.82
CA VAL A 130 -13.65 7.04 -6.62
C VAL A 130 -14.50 6.47 -5.48
N ARG A 131 -14.52 7.17 -4.35
CA ARG A 131 -15.26 6.73 -3.14
C ARG A 131 -16.78 6.74 -3.38
N GLU A 132 -17.30 7.74 -4.10
CA GLU A 132 -18.72 7.82 -4.47
C GLU A 132 -19.18 6.60 -5.29
N ARG A 133 -18.27 5.95 -6.00
CA ARG A 133 -18.52 4.72 -6.74
C ARG A 133 -18.34 3.45 -5.91
N GLY A 134 -18.15 3.60 -4.58
CA GLY A 134 -17.96 2.47 -3.67
C GLY A 134 -16.64 1.73 -3.87
N MET A 135 -15.65 2.37 -4.50
CA MET A 135 -14.32 1.81 -4.70
C MET A 135 -13.35 2.26 -3.61
N ARG A 136 -12.42 1.40 -3.28
CA ARG A 136 -11.28 1.71 -2.40
C ARG A 136 -10.14 2.30 -3.21
N LEU A 137 -9.23 2.97 -2.53
CA LEU A 137 -8.03 3.54 -3.13
C LEU A 137 -6.85 2.60 -2.97
N ALA A 138 -5.92 2.66 -3.91
CA ALA A 138 -4.58 2.13 -3.73
C ALA A 138 -3.59 3.12 -4.35
N PHE A 139 -2.39 3.21 -3.77
CA PHE A 139 -1.44 4.25 -4.16
C PHE A 139 -0.05 3.70 -4.45
N ARG A 140 0.59 4.31 -5.45
CA ARG A 140 2.06 4.38 -5.56
C ARG A 140 2.46 5.83 -5.69
N ILE A 141 3.36 6.28 -4.80
CA ILE A 141 3.88 7.64 -4.82
C ILE A 141 5.25 7.63 -5.46
N ASN A 142 5.37 8.26 -6.63
CA ASN A 142 6.63 8.32 -7.34
C ASN A 142 7.48 9.47 -6.82
N VAL A 143 8.72 9.15 -6.48
CA VAL A 143 9.76 10.09 -6.04
C VAL A 143 10.74 10.39 -7.17
N ASP A 144 11.08 9.39 -7.97
CA ASP A 144 11.95 9.48 -9.13
C ASP A 144 11.38 8.68 -10.30
N SER A 145 10.85 9.36 -11.29
CA SER A 145 10.32 8.73 -12.50
C SER A 145 10.57 9.62 -13.71
N ARG A 146 11.80 9.91 -13.93
CA ARG A 146 12.43 10.87 -14.87
C ARG A 146 11.72 11.13 -16.21
N ASP A 147 10.96 10.17 -16.71
CA ASP A 147 10.16 10.28 -17.94
C ASP A 147 8.71 10.78 -17.69
N GLN A 148 8.34 11.05 -16.44
CA GLN A 148 7.01 11.53 -16.05
C GLN A 148 7.06 12.96 -15.47
N GLY A 149 8.11 13.72 -15.78
CA GLY A 149 8.32 15.06 -15.29
C GLY A 149 8.94 15.11 -13.89
N GLN A 150 8.79 16.24 -13.22
CA GLN A 150 9.31 16.45 -11.88
C GLN A 150 8.46 15.68 -10.86
N ASN A 151 9.05 14.71 -10.16
CA ASN A 151 8.32 13.84 -9.21
C ASN A 151 8.49 14.31 -7.77
N THR A 152 9.70 14.59 -7.33
CA THR A 152 9.96 15.16 -6.01
C THR A 152 9.73 16.67 -6.04
N PRO A 153 9.03 17.26 -5.04
CA PRO A 153 8.84 18.69 -4.97
C PRO A 153 10.17 19.48 -4.91
N LEU A 154 10.25 20.59 -5.62
CA LEU A 154 11.50 21.36 -5.71
C LEU A 154 11.91 21.99 -4.38
N TYR A 155 10.99 22.23 -3.45
CA TYR A 155 11.34 22.72 -2.12
C TYR A 155 12.31 21.76 -1.37
N VAL A 156 12.32 20.47 -1.72
CA VAL A 156 13.25 19.48 -1.16
C VAL A 156 14.68 19.80 -1.61
N LYS A 157 14.86 20.12 -2.90
CA LYS A 157 16.14 20.60 -3.43
C LYS A 157 16.55 21.94 -2.82
N GLU A 158 15.61 22.87 -2.71
CA GLU A 158 15.82 24.20 -2.11
C GLU A 158 16.20 24.11 -0.64
N ALA A 159 15.74 23.08 0.09
CA ALA A 159 16.14 22.79 1.45
C ALA A 159 17.56 22.21 1.56
N GLY A 160 18.25 21.98 0.45
CA GLY A 160 19.65 21.52 0.41
C GLY A 160 19.82 20.01 0.18
N ALA A 161 18.77 19.28 -0.18
CA ALA A 161 18.90 17.86 -0.51
C ALA A 161 19.82 17.69 -1.75
N LYS A 162 20.72 16.73 -1.66
CA LYS A 162 21.56 16.31 -2.78
C LYS A 162 20.77 15.41 -3.73
N GLY A 163 21.13 15.48 -5.00
CA GLY A 163 20.48 14.70 -6.04
C GLY A 163 21.16 14.90 -7.38
N PHE A 164 20.50 14.43 -8.42
CA PHE A 164 21.01 14.48 -9.78
C PHE A 164 19.96 15.05 -10.74
N GLN A 165 20.42 15.53 -11.85
CA GLN A 165 19.56 15.93 -12.97
C GLN A 165 19.39 14.76 -13.94
N ASP A 166 18.22 14.66 -14.55
CA ASP A 166 18.00 13.68 -15.61
C ASP A 166 18.93 13.99 -16.80
N PRO A 167 19.70 13.00 -17.28
CA PRO A 167 20.63 13.23 -18.41
C PRO A 167 19.93 13.59 -19.71
N ASN A 168 18.66 13.24 -19.88
CA ASN A 168 17.86 13.55 -21.06
C ASN A 168 17.02 14.83 -20.91
N ASN A 169 16.84 15.31 -19.68
CA ASN A 169 16.12 16.54 -19.39
C ASN A 169 16.66 17.21 -18.13
N SER A 170 17.56 18.15 -18.30
CA SER A 170 18.22 18.86 -17.20
C SER A 170 17.28 19.70 -16.33
N GLN A 171 16.03 19.87 -16.69
CA GLN A 171 15.02 20.55 -15.87
C GLN A 171 14.42 19.60 -14.79
N ILE A 172 14.59 18.29 -14.96
CA ILE A 172 14.11 17.30 -14.00
C ILE A 172 15.23 16.98 -13.02
N TRP A 173 14.93 17.14 -11.74
CA TRP A 173 15.84 16.81 -10.64
C TRP A 173 15.24 15.69 -9.79
N SER A 174 16.07 14.73 -9.40
CA SER A 174 15.71 13.63 -8.50
C SER A 174 16.69 13.58 -7.34
N PRO A 175 16.22 13.32 -6.10
CA PRO A 175 17.09 13.21 -4.93
C PRO A 175 17.88 11.89 -4.94
N TYR A 176 18.98 11.88 -4.22
CA TYR A 176 19.60 10.64 -3.79
C TYR A 176 18.82 10.08 -2.60
N PRO A 177 18.43 8.79 -2.60
CA PRO A 177 17.65 8.20 -1.51
C PRO A 177 18.38 8.17 -0.16
N ASP A 178 19.69 8.18 -0.18
CA ASP A 178 20.59 8.21 0.99
C ASP A 178 20.90 9.64 1.52
N ASP A 179 20.34 10.68 0.89
CA ASP A 179 20.48 12.05 1.37
C ASP A 179 19.59 12.30 2.59
N ALA A 180 20.19 12.81 3.67
CA ALA A 180 19.51 13.02 4.95
C ALA A 180 18.40 14.07 4.88
N VAL A 181 18.56 15.12 4.07
CA VAL A 181 17.54 16.18 3.90
C VAL A 181 16.35 15.63 3.16
N PHE A 182 16.59 14.86 2.07
CA PHE A 182 15.53 14.16 1.35
C PHE A 182 14.76 13.23 2.29
N GLN A 183 15.45 12.37 3.04
CA GLN A 183 14.83 11.41 3.96
C GLN A 183 13.94 12.12 4.98
N GLN A 184 14.42 13.20 5.61
CA GLN A 184 13.64 13.97 6.57
C GLN A 184 12.36 14.57 5.94
N LYS A 185 12.46 15.12 4.74
CA LYS A 185 11.31 15.72 4.06
C LYS A 185 10.30 14.67 3.61
N TYR A 186 10.80 13.56 3.10
CA TYR A 186 9.95 12.45 2.66
C TYR A 186 9.26 11.75 3.83
N GLU A 187 9.95 11.53 4.93
CA GLU A 187 9.35 11.00 6.17
C GLU A 187 8.20 11.89 6.66
N LYS A 188 8.40 13.21 6.70
CA LYS A 188 7.35 14.16 7.08
C LYS A 188 6.12 14.07 6.16
N PHE A 189 6.36 13.96 4.85
CA PHE A 189 5.29 13.74 3.89
C PHE A 189 4.57 12.41 4.15
N LEU A 190 5.29 11.31 4.35
CA LEU A 190 4.71 9.99 4.61
C LEU A 190 3.90 9.96 5.91
N GLN A 191 4.34 10.66 6.95
CA GLN A 191 3.57 10.79 8.20
C GLN A 191 2.23 11.51 7.95
N ALA A 192 2.24 12.61 7.20
CA ALA A 192 1.00 13.31 6.84
C ALA A 192 0.09 12.48 5.92
N PHE A 193 0.69 11.73 5.00
CA PHE A 193 -0.04 10.82 4.12
C PHE A 193 -0.69 9.68 4.90
N ALA A 194 0.02 9.09 5.87
CA ALA A 194 -0.52 8.06 6.75
C ALA A 194 -1.71 8.57 7.55
N VAL A 195 -1.64 9.77 8.13
CA VAL A 195 -2.78 10.37 8.84
C VAL A 195 -4.05 10.47 7.96
N ALA A 196 -3.86 10.70 6.65
CA ALA A 196 -5.00 10.84 5.72
C ALA A 196 -5.50 9.51 5.14
N PHE A 197 -4.62 8.51 5.00
CA PHE A 197 -4.88 7.32 4.18
C PHE A 197 -4.60 5.97 4.87
N ASP A 198 -4.15 5.94 6.12
CA ASP A 198 -4.03 4.70 6.90
C ASP A 198 -5.42 4.30 7.45
N ASP A 199 -6.30 3.93 6.53
CA ASP A 199 -7.68 3.54 6.79
C ASP A 199 -8.00 2.30 5.91
N PRO A 200 -8.01 1.09 6.49
CA PRO A 200 -8.22 -0.14 5.74
C PRO A 200 -9.63 -0.25 5.13
N ASP A 201 -10.59 0.56 5.56
CA ASP A 201 -11.92 0.59 4.96
C ASP A 201 -11.96 1.45 3.69
N LYS A 202 -10.96 2.29 3.46
CA LYS A 202 -10.89 3.23 2.32
C LYS A 202 -9.72 2.99 1.39
N VAL A 203 -8.67 2.34 1.90
CA VAL A 203 -7.43 2.08 1.15
C VAL A 203 -7.11 0.60 1.23
N ASP A 204 -6.93 -0.04 0.07
CA ASP A 204 -6.59 -1.45 -0.02
C ASP A 204 -5.11 -1.70 0.25
N PHE A 205 -4.26 -0.93 -0.43
CA PHE A 205 -2.82 -1.04 -0.27
C PHE A 205 -2.11 0.25 -0.69
N ILE A 206 -0.91 0.41 -0.17
CA ILE A 206 0.04 1.44 -0.57
C ILE A 206 1.32 0.71 -0.95
N ASP A 207 1.80 0.93 -2.16
CA ASP A 207 3.09 0.40 -2.57
C ASP A 207 4.20 1.01 -1.70
N ALA A 208 4.92 0.17 -0.99
CA ALA A 208 6.02 0.59 -0.11
C ALA A 208 7.22 1.16 -0.89
N TYR A 209 7.23 0.99 -2.21
CA TYR A 209 8.34 1.37 -3.06
C TYR A 209 7.94 2.53 -3.99
N GLY A 210 8.62 3.66 -3.85
CA GLY A 210 8.41 4.84 -4.69
C GLY A 210 9.70 5.34 -5.36
N LEU A 211 10.82 4.67 -5.09
CA LEU A 211 12.15 5.05 -5.55
C LEU A 211 12.47 4.46 -6.93
N GLY A 212 13.37 5.13 -7.63
CA GLY A 212 13.78 4.75 -8.98
C GLY A 212 12.70 5.02 -10.02
N LYS A 213 13.01 4.71 -11.26
CA LYS A 213 12.13 4.98 -12.38
C LYS A 213 10.80 4.25 -12.20
N TRP A 214 9.70 4.97 -12.33
CA TRP A 214 8.31 4.52 -12.13
C TRP A 214 7.97 4.05 -10.70
N GLY A 215 8.82 4.34 -9.71
CA GLY A 215 8.68 3.78 -8.38
C GLY A 215 8.92 2.26 -8.33
N GLU A 216 9.73 1.71 -9.25
CA GLU A 216 9.94 0.27 -9.44
C GLU A 216 11.43 -0.13 -9.26
N ALA A 217 12.19 0.66 -8.54
CA ALA A 217 13.63 0.47 -8.29
C ALA A 217 14.54 0.48 -9.52
N HIS A 218 14.04 0.88 -10.68
CA HIS A 218 14.87 0.94 -11.87
C HIS A 218 15.86 2.11 -11.81
N GLY A 219 17.15 1.79 -11.90
CA GLY A 219 18.22 2.77 -11.99
C GLY A 219 18.25 3.77 -10.83
N VAL A 220 18.02 3.31 -9.62
CA VAL A 220 18.21 4.11 -8.39
C VAL A 220 19.65 4.58 -8.32
N LYS A 221 19.85 5.86 -8.03
CA LYS A 221 21.18 6.46 -7.89
C LYS A 221 21.36 6.89 -6.43
N TYR A 222 22.51 6.61 -5.88
CA TYR A 222 22.93 6.98 -4.53
C TYR A 222 24.06 8.02 -4.60
N ASN A 223 24.20 8.81 -3.54
CA ASN A 223 25.21 9.86 -3.48
C ASN A 223 26.63 9.27 -3.37
N ASP A 224 26.78 8.14 -2.70
CA ASP A 224 28.08 7.56 -2.33
C ASP A 224 28.48 6.33 -3.20
N TYR A 225 27.81 6.14 -4.37
CA TYR A 225 28.12 5.05 -5.31
C TYR A 225 28.30 5.57 -6.73
#